data_de5a7ba63980155eaa18c854a30b438f
#
_entry.id   de5a7ba63980155eaa18c854a30b438f
#
_cell.length_a   1.000
_cell.length_b   1.000
_cell.length_c   1.000
_cell.angle_alpha   90.00
_cell.angle_beta   90.00
_cell.angle_gamma   90.00
#
_symmetry.space_group_name_H-M   'P 1'
#
loop_
_entity.id
_entity.type
_entity.pdbx_description
1 polymer ?
#
loop_
_entity_poly.entity_id
_entity_poly.type
_entity_poly.pdbx_seq_one_letter_code
_entity_poly.pdbx_strand_id
1 'polypeptide(L)'
;MVNFRIYMKRKIILLFVLLASVILSCNNPLGFKKPEDGLDAGREFIRAVLDGDYKKAELYVLPEEEDIRIYKRYTDYMKKRSAEELAALKSSNIIVNKIEPISDTVQIINYANSYSKKPMDIKVVKKDGEWWVDFKYTFSGNLPIDE
;
A
#
# COMPACT_ATOMS: atom_id res chain seq x y z
N MET A 1 -21.39 9.48 55.25
CA MET A 1 -22.04 9.17 53.94
C MET A 1 -21.47 9.95 52.76
N VAL A 2 -20.80 11.05 52.93
CA VAL A 2 -20.27 11.88 51.82
C VAL A 2 -19.08 11.21 51.11
N ASN A 3 -18.19 10.52 51.82
CA ASN A 3 -16.97 9.90 51.24
C ASN A 3 -17.23 8.74 50.29
N PHE A 4 -18.32 7.99 50.43
CA PHE A 4 -18.64 6.85 49.58
C PHE A 4 -19.06 7.30 48.17
N ARG A 5 -19.81 8.37 48.04
CA ARG A 5 -20.23 8.95 46.75
C ARG A 5 -19.06 9.52 45.96
N ILE A 6 -18.09 10.12 46.64
CA ILE A 6 -16.88 10.67 46.02
C ILE A 6 -15.99 9.54 45.53
N TYR A 7 -15.85 8.44 46.29
CA TYR A 7 -15.07 7.27 45.91
C TYR A 7 -15.65 6.53 44.72
N MET A 8 -16.97 6.36 44.64
CA MET A 8 -17.65 5.79 43.50
C MET A 8 -17.49 6.63 42.23
N LYS A 9 -17.66 7.97 42.33
CA LYS A 9 -17.45 8.87 41.19
C LYS A 9 -16.01 8.81 40.67
N ARG A 10 -15.01 8.75 41.54
CA ARG A 10 -13.60 8.59 41.12
C ARG A 10 -13.34 7.26 40.41
N LYS A 11 -13.91 6.15 40.86
CA LYS A 11 -13.79 4.85 40.19
C LYS A 11 -14.50 4.83 38.83
N ILE A 12 -15.66 5.46 38.70
CA ILE A 12 -16.39 5.58 37.44
C ILE A 12 -15.58 6.42 36.43
N ILE A 13 -15.01 7.56 36.89
CA ILE A 13 -14.17 8.41 36.02
C ILE A 13 -12.90 7.67 35.59
N LEU A 14 -12.25 6.93 36.49
CA LEU A 14 -11.09 6.11 36.15
C LEU A 14 -11.44 5.00 35.15
N LEU A 15 -12.61 4.36 35.29
CA LEU A 15 -13.10 3.35 34.37
C LEU A 15 -13.41 3.94 32.99
N PHE A 16 -13.97 5.15 32.92
CA PHE A 16 -14.23 5.87 31.67
C PHE A 16 -12.95 6.30 30.96
N VAL A 17 -11.93 6.77 31.71
CA VAL A 17 -10.63 7.14 31.17
C VAL A 17 -9.89 5.91 30.63
N LEU A 18 -10.00 4.77 31.32
CA LEU A 18 -9.41 3.51 30.87
C LEU A 18 -10.12 2.97 29.61
N LEU A 19 -11.44 3.12 29.52
CA LEU A 19 -12.21 2.70 28.35
C LEU A 19 -11.97 3.60 27.13
N ALA A 20 -11.76 4.92 27.36
CA ALA A 20 -11.44 5.87 26.29
C ALA A 20 -10.06 5.64 25.65
N SER A 21 -9.09 5.09 26.39
CA SER A 21 -7.76 4.79 25.87
C SER A 21 -7.71 3.56 24.94
N VAL A 22 -8.72 2.68 24.98
CA VAL A 22 -8.79 1.49 24.12
C VAL A 22 -9.29 1.82 22.72
N ILE A 23 -9.99 2.94 22.52
CA ILE A 23 -10.57 3.30 21.20
C ILE A 23 -9.56 4.04 20.30
N LEU A 24 -8.38 4.43 20.78
CA LEU A 24 -7.33 5.07 19.99
C LEU A 24 -6.36 4.07 19.35
N SER A 25 -6.52 2.77 19.58
CA SER A 25 -5.68 1.72 19.01
C SER A 25 -6.38 1.10 17.80
N CYS A 26 -5.73 1.22 16.64
CA CYS A 26 -6.04 0.56 15.38
C CYS A 26 -7.07 1.22 14.47
N ASN A 27 -6.77 2.41 13.97
CA ASN A 27 -7.19 2.77 12.62
C ASN A 27 -6.03 2.50 11.67
N ASN A 28 -5.78 1.23 11.36
CA ASN A 28 -4.96 0.85 10.21
C ASN A 28 -5.89 0.21 9.16
N PRO A 29 -6.59 1.03 8.35
CA PRO A 29 -7.50 0.51 7.36
C PRO A 29 -6.69 -0.32 6.36
N LEU A 30 -7.08 -1.57 6.15
CA LEU A 30 -6.52 -2.45 5.13
C LEU A 30 -5.07 -2.92 5.39
N GLY A 31 -4.55 -2.85 6.63
CA GLY A 31 -3.17 -3.27 6.92
C GLY A 31 -2.12 -2.38 6.23
N PHE A 32 -2.42 -1.10 6.03
CA PHE A 32 -1.47 -0.14 5.46
C PHE A 32 -0.25 -0.01 6.38
N LYS A 33 0.94 -0.19 5.81
CA LYS A 33 2.20 0.08 6.46
C LYS A 33 2.80 1.33 5.82
N LYS A 34 3.04 2.38 6.62
CA LYS A 34 3.71 3.58 6.11
C LYS A 34 5.12 3.21 5.65
N PRO A 35 5.49 3.46 4.38
CA PRO A 35 6.81 3.12 3.87
C PRO A 35 7.93 3.91 4.57
N GLU A 36 9.02 3.24 4.87
CA GLU A 36 10.22 3.84 5.46
C GLU A 36 11.09 4.50 4.38
N ASP A 37 11.16 3.86 3.21
CA ASP A 37 11.90 4.32 2.05
C ASP A 37 11.19 4.00 0.72
N GLY A 38 11.82 4.36 -0.40
CA GLY A 38 11.25 4.11 -1.72
C GLY A 38 11.16 2.63 -2.07
N LEU A 39 12.12 1.82 -1.65
CA LEU A 39 12.07 0.37 -1.88
C LEU A 39 10.93 -0.28 -1.10
N ASP A 40 10.72 0.14 0.14
CA ASP A 40 9.62 -0.35 0.97
C ASP A 40 8.27 0.00 0.34
N ALA A 41 8.09 1.25 -0.14
CA ALA A 41 6.90 1.67 -0.87
C ALA A 41 6.62 0.80 -2.10
N GLY A 42 7.63 0.59 -2.93
CA GLY A 42 7.54 -0.25 -4.12
C GLY A 42 7.18 -1.70 -3.79
N ARG A 43 7.81 -2.30 -2.77
CA ARG A 43 7.56 -3.68 -2.36
C ARG A 43 6.17 -3.88 -1.77
N GLU A 44 5.71 -2.98 -0.91
CA GLU A 44 4.35 -3.04 -0.33
C GLU A 44 3.29 -2.90 -1.43
N PHE A 45 3.47 -1.98 -2.37
CA PHE A 45 2.60 -1.84 -3.53
C PHE A 45 2.56 -3.14 -4.36
N ILE A 46 3.74 -3.64 -4.80
CA ILE A 46 3.84 -4.84 -5.62
C ILE A 46 3.21 -6.03 -4.90
N ARG A 47 3.48 -6.21 -3.60
CA ARG A 47 2.89 -7.31 -2.82
C ARG A 47 1.38 -7.22 -2.78
N ALA A 48 0.83 -6.05 -2.50
CA ALA A 48 -0.63 -5.85 -2.48
C ALA A 48 -1.27 -6.16 -3.85
N VAL A 49 -0.61 -5.75 -4.96
CA VAL A 49 -1.08 -6.08 -6.33
C VAL A 49 -1.05 -7.59 -6.56
N LEU A 50 0.04 -8.27 -6.21
CA LEU A 50 0.17 -9.72 -6.38
C LEU A 50 -0.83 -10.50 -5.52
N ASP A 51 -1.17 -9.98 -4.34
CA ASP A 51 -2.19 -10.55 -3.45
C ASP A 51 -3.63 -10.34 -3.95
N GLY A 52 -3.81 -9.47 -4.96
CA GLY A 52 -5.12 -9.04 -5.44
C GLY A 52 -5.82 -8.05 -4.50
N ASP A 53 -5.09 -7.51 -3.52
CA ASP A 53 -5.60 -6.47 -2.62
C ASP A 53 -5.38 -5.07 -3.24
N TYR A 54 -6.17 -4.81 -4.27
CA TYR A 54 -6.07 -3.54 -5.01
C TYR A 54 -6.45 -2.32 -4.17
N LYS A 55 -7.26 -2.49 -3.12
CA LYS A 55 -7.57 -1.39 -2.20
C LYS A 55 -6.37 -1.01 -1.35
N LYS A 56 -5.64 -2.02 -0.85
CA LYS A 56 -4.38 -1.78 -0.14
C LYS A 56 -3.33 -1.17 -1.08
N ALA A 57 -3.19 -1.69 -2.29
CA ALA A 57 -2.23 -1.18 -3.26
C ALA A 57 -2.49 0.30 -3.62
N GLU A 58 -3.76 0.73 -3.74
CA GLU A 58 -4.14 2.12 -4.02
C GLU A 58 -3.59 3.10 -2.97
N LEU A 59 -3.41 2.66 -1.72
CA LEU A 59 -2.85 3.49 -0.65
C LEU A 59 -1.38 3.87 -0.85
N TYR A 60 -0.70 3.22 -1.77
CA TYR A 60 0.69 3.51 -2.14
C TYR A 60 0.81 4.26 -3.46
N VAL A 61 -0.27 4.42 -4.22
CA VAL A 61 -0.28 5.15 -5.49
C VAL A 61 -0.21 6.65 -5.23
N LEU A 62 0.61 7.36 -6.01
CA LEU A 62 0.70 8.82 -5.92
C LEU A 62 -0.71 9.44 -6.03
N PRO A 63 -1.13 10.26 -5.04
CA PRO A 63 -2.50 10.78 -4.98
C PRO A 63 -2.71 11.94 -5.99
N GLU A 64 -2.41 11.68 -7.26
CA GLU A 64 -2.66 12.55 -8.40
C GLU A 64 -3.77 11.98 -9.27
N GLU A 65 -4.59 12.83 -9.84
CA GLU A 65 -5.79 12.42 -10.57
C GLU A 65 -5.47 11.41 -11.68
N GLU A 66 -4.41 11.65 -12.44
CA GLU A 66 -4.02 10.79 -13.55
C GLU A 66 -3.51 9.42 -13.07
N ASP A 67 -2.68 9.39 -12.02
CA ASP A 67 -2.18 8.14 -11.43
C ASP A 67 -3.32 7.26 -10.94
N ILE A 68 -4.26 7.85 -10.19
CA ILE A 68 -5.45 7.15 -9.68
C ILE A 68 -6.33 6.67 -10.83
N ARG A 69 -6.52 7.48 -11.88
CA ARG A 69 -7.32 7.11 -13.04
C ARG A 69 -6.72 5.91 -13.79
N ILE A 70 -5.41 5.93 -14.03
CA ILE A 70 -4.70 4.83 -14.70
C ILE A 70 -4.71 3.59 -13.81
N TYR A 71 -4.49 3.74 -12.50
CA TYR A 71 -4.54 2.63 -11.55
C TYR A 71 -5.91 1.94 -11.54
N LYS A 72 -7.02 2.66 -11.58
CA LYS A 72 -8.36 2.08 -11.67
C LYS A 72 -8.54 1.25 -12.94
N ARG A 73 -8.10 1.76 -14.10
CA ARG A 73 -8.14 0.99 -15.36
C ARG A 73 -7.33 -0.30 -15.26
N TYR A 74 -6.15 -0.23 -14.66
CA TYR A 74 -5.30 -1.40 -14.41
C TYR A 74 -5.99 -2.43 -13.52
N THR A 75 -6.61 -2.01 -12.42
CA THR A 75 -7.31 -2.95 -11.52
C THR A 75 -8.51 -3.62 -12.20
N ASP A 76 -9.21 -2.91 -13.06
CA ASP A 76 -10.31 -3.47 -13.84
C ASP A 76 -9.83 -4.51 -14.87
N TYR A 77 -8.65 -4.29 -15.46
CA TYR A 77 -7.99 -5.29 -16.29
C TYR A 77 -7.55 -6.52 -15.47
N MET A 78 -6.92 -6.31 -14.32
CA MET A 78 -6.46 -7.41 -13.45
C MET A 78 -7.60 -8.29 -12.96
N LYS A 79 -8.76 -7.73 -12.64
CA LYS A 79 -9.95 -8.47 -12.21
C LYS A 79 -10.53 -9.41 -13.27
N LYS A 80 -10.18 -9.22 -14.54
CA LYS A 80 -10.63 -10.08 -15.66
C LYS A 80 -9.73 -11.30 -15.85
N ARG A 81 -8.61 -11.42 -15.17
CA ARG A 81 -7.71 -12.57 -15.25
C ARG A 81 -8.37 -13.83 -14.66
N SER A 82 -7.91 -14.99 -15.12
CA SER A 82 -8.42 -16.26 -14.60
C SER A 82 -8.07 -16.44 -13.12
N ALA A 83 -8.87 -17.26 -12.42
CA ALA A 83 -8.63 -17.58 -11.02
C ALA A 83 -7.27 -18.26 -10.81
N GLU A 84 -6.83 -19.08 -11.78
CA GLU A 84 -5.53 -19.76 -11.77
C GLU A 84 -4.38 -18.77 -11.85
N GLU A 85 -4.46 -17.77 -12.76
CA GLU A 85 -3.44 -16.72 -12.89
C GLU A 85 -3.36 -15.88 -11.62
N LEU A 86 -4.50 -15.48 -11.06
CA LEU A 86 -4.53 -14.71 -9.81
C LEU A 86 -3.95 -15.50 -8.64
N ALA A 87 -4.23 -16.80 -8.54
CA ALA A 87 -3.65 -17.67 -7.52
C ALA A 87 -2.13 -17.82 -7.70
N ALA A 88 -1.64 -17.96 -8.94
CA ALA A 88 -0.22 -18.04 -9.26
C ALA A 88 0.52 -16.73 -8.92
N LEU A 89 -0.08 -15.58 -9.23
CA LEU A 89 0.45 -14.27 -8.86
C LEU A 89 0.53 -14.11 -7.33
N LYS A 90 -0.52 -14.48 -6.62
CA LYS A 90 -0.59 -14.41 -5.16
C LYS A 90 0.49 -15.26 -4.48
N SER A 91 0.78 -16.44 -5.01
CA SER A 91 1.82 -17.34 -4.48
C SER A 91 3.24 -16.97 -4.92
N SER A 92 3.38 -16.00 -5.83
CA SER A 92 4.68 -15.63 -6.37
C SER A 92 5.50 -14.75 -5.42
N ASN A 93 6.83 -14.87 -5.53
CA ASN A 93 7.80 -14.03 -4.83
C ASN A 93 8.15 -12.80 -5.67
N ILE A 94 8.46 -11.70 -5.00
CA ILE A 94 9.03 -10.50 -5.61
C ILE A 94 10.54 -10.69 -5.74
N ILE A 95 11.07 -10.48 -6.93
CA ILE A 95 12.49 -10.54 -7.26
C ILE A 95 12.91 -9.12 -7.64
N VAL A 96 13.67 -8.45 -6.79
CA VAL A 96 14.25 -7.13 -7.10
C VAL A 96 15.54 -7.37 -7.88
N ASN A 97 15.57 -6.92 -9.14
CA ASN A 97 16.72 -7.07 -10.03
C ASN A 97 17.71 -5.90 -9.86
N LYS A 98 17.18 -4.66 -9.78
CA LYS A 98 17.99 -3.44 -9.70
C LYS A 98 17.22 -2.34 -8.96
N ILE A 99 17.93 -1.53 -8.23
CA ILE A 99 17.43 -0.26 -7.67
C ILE A 99 18.31 0.83 -8.25
N GLU A 100 17.70 1.82 -8.89
CA GLU A 100 18.38 2.95 -9.50
C GLU A 100 17.90 4.24 -8.85
N PRO A 101 18.72 4.84 -7.95
CA PRO A 101 18.41 6.14 -7.38
C PRO A 101 18.65 7.21 -8.46
N ILE A 102 17.58 7.91 -8.82
CA ILE A 102 17.66 9.05 -9.77
C ILE A 102 17.95 10.34 -9.01
N SER A 103 17.40 10.48 -7.81
CA SER A 103 17.65 11.58 -6.88
C SER A 103 17.31 11.13 -5.45
N ASP A 104 17.47 12.02 -4.47
CA ASP A 104 17.08 11.78 -3.07
C ASP A 104 15.58 11.55 -2.90
N THR A 105 14.78 11.90 -3.91
CA THR A 105 13.32 11.81 -3.89
C THR A 105 12.74 10.94 -4.99
N VAL A 106 13.56 10.31 -5.84
CA VAL A 106 13.11 9.51 -6.98
C VAL A 106 13.98 8.27 -7.14
N GLN A 107 13.36 7.10 -7.20
CA GLN A 107 14.03 5.83 -7.48
C GLN A 107 13.24 5.05 -8.55
N ILE A 108 13.95 4.29 -9.38
CA ILE A 108 13.38 3.27 -10.27
C ILE A 108 13.80 1.91 -9.73
N ILE A 109 12.82 1.04 -9.55
CA ILE A 109 13.01 -0.32 -9.07
C ILE A 109 12.64 -1.27 -10.20
N ASN A 110 13.64 -1.97 -10.76
CA ASN A 110 13.40 -3.06 -11.69
C ASN A 110 13.14 -4.34 -10.90
N TYR A 111 12.02 -4.97 -11.14
CA TYR A 111 11.60 -6.19 -10.46
C TYR A 111 10.94 -7.18 -11.41
N ALA A 112 10.86 -8.43 -10.98
CA ALA A 112 10.03 -9.46 -11.57
C ALA A 112 9.25 -10.18 -10.47
N ASN A 113 8.20 -10.89 -10.83
CA ASN A 113 7.62 -11.90 -9.95
C ASN A 113 8.02 -13.31 -10.42
N SER A 114 8.10 -14.27 -9.48
CA SER A 114 8.59 -15.61 -9.77
C SER A 114 7.68 -16.43 -10.70
N TYR A 115 6.43 -16.02 -10.90
CA TYR A 115 5.49 -16.63 -11.82
C TYR A 115 5.76 -16.23 -13.26
N SER A 116 5.65 -14.93 -13.59
CA SER A 116 5.82 -14.44 -14.97
C SER A 116 7.29 -14.34 -15.37
N LYS A 117 8.19 -14.10 -14.41
CA LYS A 117 9.63 -13.84 -14.59
C LYS A 117 9.94 -12.67 -15.53
N LYS A 118 8.92 -11.89 -15.91
CA LYS A 118 9.07 -10.74 -16.80
C LYS A 118 9.52 -9.53 -15.99
N PRO A 119 10.68 -8.91 -16.32
CA PRO A 119 11.12 -7.70 -15.67
C PRO A 119 10.17 -6.53 -15.95
N MET A 120 9.93 -5.72 -14.93
CA MET A 120 9.12 -4.51 -15.00
C MET A 120 9.78 -3.42 -14.16
N ASP A 121 9.59 -2.17 -14.56
CA ASP A 121 10.05 -1.02 -13.79
C ASP A 121 8.89 -0.41 -13.01
N ILE A 122 9.18 -0.03 -11.76
CA ILE A 122 8.31 0.78 -10.95
C ILE A 122 9.07 2.03 -10.52
N LYS A 123 8.47 3.19 -10.70
CA LYS A 123 9.02 4.44 -10.22
C LYS A 123 8.39 4.81 -8.89
N VAL A 124 9.22 5.13 -7.91
CA VAL A 124 8.78 5.64 -6.61
C VAL A 124 9.29 7.06 -6.42
N VAL A 125 8.45 7.90 -5.85
CA VAL A 125 8.73 9.32 -5.64
C VAL A 125 8.42 9.70 -4.20
N LYS A 126 9.23 10.61 -3.64
CA LYS A 126 8.98 11.21 -2.33
C LYS A 126 8.28 12.55 -2.52
N LYS A 127 7.06 12.69 -2.01
CA LYS A 127 6.27 13.91 -2.06
C LYS A 127 5.71 14.20 -0.67
N ASP A 128 5.86 15.41 -0.19
CA ASP A 128 5.41 15.86 1.14
C ASP A 128 5.95 14.98 2.29
N GLY A 129 7.20 14.47 2.14
CA GLY A 129 7.85 13.62 3.13
C GLY A 129 7.43 12.13 3.07
N GLU A 130 6.55 11.74 2.19
CA GLU A 130 6.04 10.38 2.03
C GLU A 130 6.43 9.76 0.68
N TRP A 131 6.63 8.43 0.67
CA TRP A 131 6.98 7.70 -0.55
C TRP A 131 5.74 7.12 -1.23
N TRP A 132 5.65 7.34 -2.55
CA TRP A 132 4.53 6.97 -3.40
C TRP A 132 5.01 6.29 -4.68
N VAL A 133 4.17 5.45 -5.25
CA VAL A 133 4.36 4.87 -6.57
C VAL A 133 3.81 5.84 -7.63
N ASP A 134 4.66 6.35 -8.51
CA ASP A 134 4.27 7.07 -9.73
C ASP A 134 3.73 6.03 -10.72
N PHE A 135 2.42 5.79 -10.66
CA PHE A 135 1.79 4.72 -11.40
C PHE A 135 1.68 5.04 -12.89
N LYS A 136 1.55 6.28 -13.25
CA LYS A 136 1.56 6.76 -14.63
C LYS A 136 2.86 6.35 -15.34
N TYR A 137 4.02 6.57 -14.70
CA TYR A 137 5.30 6.12 -15.23
C TYR A 137 5.37 4.59 -15.33
N THR A 138 5.00 3.91 -14.26
CA THR A 138 5.05 2.45 -14.16
C THR A 138 4.22 1.79 -15.25
N PHE A 139 3.09 2.42 -15.63
CA PHE A 139 2.17 1.87 -16.60
C PHE A 139 2.51 2.23 -18.05
N SER A 140 3.13 3.39 -18.31
CA SER A 140 3.38 3.89 -19.67
C SER A 140 4.38 3.05 -20.49
N GLY A 141 5.16 2.16 -19.85
CA GLY A 141 6.17 1.34 -20.52
C GLY A 141 5.99 -0.18 -20.41
N ASN A 142 5.11 -0.69 -19.57
CA ASN A 142 5.17 -2.08 -19.13
C ASN A 142 3.87 -2.89 -19.26
N LEU A 143 2.76 -2.28 -19.63
CA LEU A 143 1.49 -3.00 -19.75
C LEU A 143 0.87 -2.77 -21.12
N PRO A 144 0.45 -3.84 -21.82
CA PRO A 144 -0.37 -3.70 -23.01
C PRO A 144 -1.72 -3.13 -22.55
N ILE A 145 -1.97 -1.86 -22.82
CA ILE A 145 -3.31 -1.31 -22.83
C ILE A 145 -3.76 -1.46 -24.27
N ASP A 146 -4.58 -2.47 -24.53
CA ASP A 146 -5.39 -2.45 -25.74
C ASP A 146 -6.32 -1.25 -25.61
N GLU A 147 -6.20 -0.31 -26.57
CA GLU A 147 -7.03 0.86 -26.68
C GLU A 147 -8.50 0.49 -26.97
#